data_7a69606c7d4a06f1b33dfebc4788c3d3
#
_entry.id   7a69606c7d4a06f1b33dfebc4788c3d3
#
_cell.length_a   1.000
_cell.length_b   1.000
_cell.length_c   1.000
_cell.angle_alpha   90.00
_cell.angle_beta   90.00
_cell.angle_gamma   90.00
#
_symmetry.space_group_name_H-M   'P 1'
#
loop_
_entity.id
_entity.type
_entity.pdbx_description
1 polymer ?
#
loop_
_entity_poly.entity_id
_entity_poly.type
_entity_poly.pdbx_seq_one_letter_code
_entity_poly.pdbx_strand_id
1 'polypeptide(L)'
;VRAKSFLILLLVMPLTAFANAAIQEFKLDNGLKLIVQEDHRSPVVVSQVWYRAGSLDEVNGKTGVAHVLEHMMFKGTKQVKAGQFSRLIAAAGGKENAFTSTDYTCYFQQLEKSHLPLSFKLEADRMANLQLTDEEFAKEIKVVMEERRWRTDDKPQSKVNEAFQGAVYRAHPYSRPVIGFMNDLENMTADDAREWYNNWYAPNNATLVVVGDVKAEEVYKLAKQHFGKLKPKVLPVRKPQVEPQQIGARRVVVKAPAKLPYLLMGYHVPALTNPDTDWEPYALEVLAGVLSGNPAARLNQRLVRESKLAIDASAGYDLMARGRQSIFALDATPSEGKTVADVEAALIEQIENIKESGVTAEELERVKAGVIAADVYKRDSMFYQGMQIGTIETIGFSWKILEDYPNKLRAVTPEQVQAVAKKYLLKDNLTVATLDPQPIDPNAKPQGKPHVH
;
A
#
# COMPACT_ATOMS: atom_id res chain seq x y z
N VAL A 1 64.31 26.08 31.78
CA VAL A 1 63.33 25.14 31.27
C VAL A 1 61.97 25.76 31.44
N ARG A 2 61.35 26.33 30.38
CA ARG A 2 59.99 26.93 30.45
C ARG A 2 58.99 25.90 29.93
N ALA A 3 58.12 25.43 30.81
CA ALA A 3 56.96 24.62 30.43
C ALA A 3 55.91 25.48 29.74
N LYS A 4 55.52 25.14 28.51
CA LYS A 4 54.37 25.72 27.79
C LYS A 4 53.13 24.88 28.10
N SER A 5 52.19 25.43 28.86
CA SER A 5 50.87 24.85 29.07
C SER A 5 50.02 25.04 27.79
N PHE A 6 49.61 23.93 27.17
CA PHE A 6 48.64 23.94 26.09
C PHE A 6 47.23 23.87 26.72
N LEU A 7 46.49 24.94 26.57
CA LEU A 7 45.06 25.00 26.95
C LEU A 7 44.24 24.39 25.83
N ILE A 8 43.71 23.16 26.02
CA ILE A 8 42.77 22.53 25.08
C ILE A 8 41.39 23.13 25.34
N LEU A 9 40.92 23.96 24.42
CA LEU A 9 39.57 24.51 24.43
C LEU A 9 38.63 23.43 23.88
N LEU A 10 37.89 22.72 24.73
CA LEU A 10 36.82 21.82 24.33
C LEU A 10 35.65 22.66 23.80
N LEU A 11 35.48 22.65 22.49
CA LEU A 11 34.29 23.20 21.83
C LEU A 11 33.10 22.25 22.14
N VAL A 12 32.29 22.57 23.12
CA VAL A 12 31.00 21.92 23.33
C VAL A 12 30.04 22.42 22.24
N MET A 13 29.94 21.70 21.16
CA MET A 13 28.82 21.90 20.23
C MET A 13 27.51 21.51 20.92
N PRO A 14 26.51 22.40 20.99
CA PRO A 14 25.19 21.98 21.45
C PRO A 14 24.67 20.92 20.51
N LEU A 15 24.43 19.70 21.02
CA LEU A 15 23.54 18.75 20.35
C LEU A 15 22.16 19.40 20.30
N THR A 16 21.84 20.05 19.18
CA THR A 16 20.46 20.37 18.87
C THR A 16 19.76 19.03 18.67
N ALA A 17 19.04 18.58 19.70
CA ALA A 17 18.05 17.52 19.55
C ALA A 17 17.10 17.99 18.44
N PHE A 18 17.11 17.31 17.30
CA PHE A 18 16.08 17.46 16.29
C PHE A 18 14.77 17.01 16.94
N ALA A 19 14.04 17.97 17.51
CA ALA A 19 12.66 17.72 17.92
C ALA A 19 11.92 17.25 16.67
N ASN A 20 11.38 16.05 16.70
CA ASN A 20 10.43 15.60 15.70
C ASN A 20 9.36 16.68 15.62
N ALA A 21 9.22 17.36 14.47
CA ALA A 21 8.23 18.40 14.33
C ALA A 21 6.86 17.79 14.57
N ALA A 22 6.11 18.36 15.50
CA ALA A 22 4.82 17.83 15.93
C ALA A 22 3.85 17.82 14.73
N ILE A 23 3.20 16.68 14.51
CA ILE A 23 2.12 16.58 13.55
C ILE A 23 0.93 17.39 14.11
N GLN A 24 0.35 18.25 13.28
CA GLN A 24 -0.81 19.05 13.61
C GLN A 24 -2.02 18.64 12.78
N GLU A 25 -3.18 18.54 13.40
CA GLU A 25 -4.43 18.14 12.78
C GLU A 25 -5.44 19.28 12.84
N PHE A 26 -6.09 19.53 11.71
CA PHE A 26 -7.16 20.51 11.56
C PHE A 26 -8.34 19.86 10.86
N LYS A 27 -9.54 20.44 11.06
CA LYS A 27 -10.74 20.05 10.35
C LYS A 27 -11.42 21.29 9.81
N LEU A 28 -11.76 21.27 8.52
CA LEU A 28 -12.53 22.33 7.89
C LEU A 28 -14.04 22.11 8.14
N ASP A 29 -14.84 23.18 8.03
CA ASP A 29 -16.27 23.13 8.27
C ASP A 29 -17.03 22.18 7.32
N ASN A 30 -16.47 21.94 6.12
CA ASN A 30 -17.02 21.01 5.13
C ASN A 30 -16.59 19.55 5.35
N GLY A 31 -15.89 19.26 6.44
CA GLY A 31 -15.49 17.91 6.84
C GLY A 31 -14.14 17.45 6.34
N LEU A 32 -13.45 18.24 5.50
CA LEU A 32 -12.06 17.91 5.08
C LEU A 32 -11.14 17.89 6.31
N LYS A 33 -10.43 16.78 6.49
CA LYS A 33 -9.36 16.65 7.47
C LYS A 33 -8.05 17.13 6.85
N LEU A 34 -7.30 17.95 7.55
CA LEU A 34 -5.95 18.38 7.19
C LEU A 34 -4.98 17.92 8.25
N ILE A 35 -3.89 17.30 7.83
CA ILE A 35 -2.79 16.91 8.70
C ILE A 35 -1.51 17.50 8.13
N VAL A 36 -0.77 18.21 8.96
CA VAL A 36 0.47 18.87 8.59
C VAL A 36 1.60 18.38 9.48
N GLN A 37 2.68 17.95 8.84
CA GLN A 37 3.95 17.65 9.50
C GLN A 37 5.01 18.62 8.96
N GLU A 38 5.49 19.52 9.83
CA GLU A 38 6.55 20.45 9.48
C GLU A 38 7.89 19.70 9.38
N ASP A 39 8.63 19.89 8.28
CA ASP A 39 9.95 19.29 8.06
C ASP A 39 10.82 20.29 7.28
N HIS A 40 11.68 21.00 8.03
CA HIS A 40 12.47 22.11 7.51
C HIS A 40 13.84 21.71 6.97
N ARG A 41 14.09 20.39 6.75
CA ARG A 41 15.40 19.89 6.27
C ARG A 41 15.72 20.32 4.83
N SER A 42 14.71 20.60 4.01
CA SER A 42 14.88 21.09 2.64
C SER A 42 13.68 21.94 2.22
N PRO A 43 13.82 22.88 1.26
CA PRO A 43 12.77 23.84 0.88
C PRO A 43 11.71 23.20 -0.04
N VAL A 44 11.27 21.98 0.26
CA VAL A 44 10.28 21.24 -0.50
C VAL A 44 9.06 20.91 0.35
N VAL A 45 7.96 20.63 -0.32
CA VAL A 45 6.71 20.18 0.29
C VAL A 45 6.11 19.04 -0.52
N VAL A 46 5.55 18.09 0.18
CA VAL A 46 4.71 17.01 -0.36
C VAL A 46 3.27 17.29 0.06
N SER A 47 2.38 17.39 -0.91
CA SER A 47 0.94 17.53 -0.72
C SER A 47 0.24 16.29 -1.24
N GLN A 48 -0.59 15.66 -0.41
CA GLN A 48 -1.29 14.41 -0.74
C GLN A 48 -2.77 14.55 -0.41
N VAL A 49 -3.64 14.28 -1.38
CA VAL A 49 -5.09 14.19 -1.19
C VAL A 49 -5.51 12.74 -1.23
N TRP A 50 -6.01 12.26 -0.11
CA TRP A 50 -6.42 10.89 0.10
C TRP A 50 -7.94 10.78 0.10
N TYR A 51 -8.50 9.99 -0.80
CA TYR A 51 -9.92 9.67 -0.81
C TYR A 51 -10.13 8.29 -0.19
N ARG A 52 -11.07 8.20 0.76
CA ARG A 52 -11.44 6.93 1.38
C ARG A 52 -12.37 6.15 0.44
N ALA A 53 -11.86 5.77 -0.71
CA ALA A 53 -12.54 5.00 -1.74
C ALA A 53 -11.51 4.24 -2.58
N GLY A 54 -11.69 2.94 -2.74
CA GLY A 54 -10.84 2.04 -3.49
C GLY A 54 -11.63 0.84 -3.99
N SER A 55 -10.97 -0.20 -4.50
CA SER A 55 -11.69 -1.36 -5.05
C SER A 55 -12.58 -2.11 -4.04
N LEU A 56 -12.35 -1.91 -2.74
CA LEU A 56 -13.22 -2.41 -1.67
C LEU A 56 -14.67 -1.87 -1.79
N ASP A 57 -14.84 -0.66 -2.30
CA ASP A 57 -16.14 0.01 -2.43
C ASP A 57 -16.83 -0.27 -3.77
N GLU A 58 -16.18 -0.98 -4.68
CA GLU A 58 -16.71 -1.34 -6.00
C GLU A 58 -17.73 -2.47 -5.91
N VAL A 59 -18.47 -2.67 -7.01
CA VAL A 59 -19.41 -3.79 -7.19
C VAL A 59 -19.05 -4.58 -8.44
N ASN A 60 -19.42 -5.85 -8.49
CA ASN A 60 -19.25 -6.69 -9.68
C ASN A 60 -19.99 -6.07 -10.86
N GLY A 61 -19.40 -6.12 -12.05
CA GLY A 61 -19.88 -5.45 -13.26
C GLY A 61 -19.28 -4.03 -13.43
N LYS A 62 -18.63 -3.48 -12.40
CA LYS A 62 -17.97 -2.16 -12.43
C LYS A 62 -16.60 -2.20 -11.73
N THR A 63 -15.94 -3.37 -11.70
CA THR A 63 -14.63 -3.48 -11.08
C THR A 63 -13.59 -2.69 -11.87
N GLY A 64 -12.67 -2.03 -11.15
CA GLY A 64 -11.66 -1.15 -11.75
C GLY A 64 -12.13 0.30 -11.93
N VAL A 65 -13.38 0.65 -11.59
CA VAL A 65 -13.88 2.02 -11.76
C VAL A 65 -13.12 3.04 -10.92
N ALA A 66 -12.63 2.65 -9.74
CA ALA A 66 -11.78 3.51 -8.91
C ALA A 66 -10.47 3.87 -9.62
N HIS A 67 -9.82 2.89 -10.25
CA HIS A 67 -8.59 3.06 -11.02
C HIS A 67 -8.83 3.81 -12.34
N VAL A 68 -9.92 3.52 -13.04
CA VAL A 68 -10.32 4.28 -14.24
C VAL A 68 -10.55 5.75 -13.90
N LEU A 69 -11.22 6.04 -12.77
CA LEU A 69 -11.38 7.43 -12.34
C LEU A 69 -10.05 8.08 -11.97
N GLU A 70 -9.11 7.35 -11.37
CA GLU A 70 -7.75 7.88 -11.12
C GLU A 70 -7.17 8.46 -12.42
N HIS A 71 -7.19 7.69 -13.52
CA HIS A 71 -6.73 8.16 -14.83
C HIS A 71 -7.53 9.36 -15.34
N MET A 72 -8.85 9.33 -15.21
CA MET A 72 -9.72 10.41 -15.66
C MET A 72 -9.51 11.72 -14.89
N MET A 73 -9.00 11.68 -13.66
CA MET A 73 -8.70 12.87 -12.86
C MET A 73 -7.62 13.78 -13.48
N PHE A 74 -6.86 13.28 -14.45
CA PHE A 74 -5.86 14.05 -15.20
C PHE A 74 -6.42 14.60 -16.54
N LYS A 75 -7.68 14.33 -16.89
CA LYS A 75 -8.27 14.69 -18.18
C LYS A 75 -8.95 16.08 -18.18
N GLY A 76 -8.82 16.82 -17.08
CA GLY A 76 -9.12 18.25 -17.01
C GLY A 76 -10.43 18.61 -16.33
N THR A 77 -10.55 19.91 -16.12
CA THR A 77 -11.70 20.57 -15.50
C THR A 77 -12.20 21.67 -16.46
N LYS A 78 -13.21 22.42 -16.03
CA LYS A 78 -13.62 23.63 -16.79
C LYS A 78 -12.52 24.69 -16.89
N GLN A 79 -11.61 24.75 -15.92
CA GLN A 79 -10.55 25.77 -15.84
C GLN A 79 -9.20 25.25 -16.38
N VAL A 80 -8.93 23.96 -16.22
CA VAL A 80 -7.65 23.33 -16.54
C VAL A 80 -7.88 22.22 -17.57
N LYS A 81 -7.37 22.38 -18.78
CA LYS A 81 -7.55 21.42 -19.88
C LYS A 81 -6.78 20.12 -19.61
N ALA A 82 -7.16 19.05 -20.31
CA ALA A 82 -6.47 17.77 -20.26
C ALA A 82 -4.95 17.91 -20.46
N GLY A 83 -4.16 17.28 -19.59
CA GLY A 83 -2.69 17.35 -19.56
C GLY A 83 -2.12 18.71 -19.12
N GLN A 84 -2.94 19.73 -18.87
CA GLN A 84 -2.46 21.02 -18.40
C GLN A 84 -2.07 20.99 -16.92
N PHE A 85 -2.73 20.16 -16.13
CA PHE A 85 -2.38 19.96 -14.71
C PHE A 85 -0.90 19.56 -14.60
N SER A 86 -0.51 18.47 -15.26
CA SER A 86 0.87 17.95 -15.27
C SER A 86 1.87 18.98 -15.77
N ARG A 87 1.53 19.73 -16.83
CA ARG A 87 2.41 20.80 -17.36
C ARG A 87 2.60 21.94 -16.37
N LEU A 88 1.57 22.32 -15.62
CA LEU A 88 1.67 23.39 -14.61
C LEU A 88 2.55 22.96 -13.43
N ILE A 89 2.40 21.71 -12.96
CA ILE A 89 3.25 21.15 -11.90
C ILE A 89 4.69 21.03 -12.38
N ALA A 90 4.93 20.49 -13.58
CA ALA A 90 6.26 20.36 -14.16
C ALA A 90 6.93 21.74 -14.38
N ALA A 91 6.18 22.75 -14.84
CA ALA A 91 6.68 24.13 -15.00
C ALA A 91 7.07 24.78 -13.67
N ALA A 92 6.44 24.37 -12.55
CA ALA A 92 6.82 24.73 -11.19
C ALA A 92 7.99 23.89 -10.63
N GLY A 93 8.65 23.07 -11.46
CA GLY A 93 9.73 22.17 -11.03
C GLY A 93 9.27 20.98 -10.19
N GLY A 94 7.95 20.75 -10.14
CA GLY A 94 7.36 19.70 -9.33
C GLY A 94 7.21 18.35 -10.06
N LYS A 95 6.85 17.35 -9.27
CA LYS A 95 6.43 16.02 -9.73
C LYS A 95 5.05 15.73 -9.17
N GLU A 96 4.24 15.01 -9.94
CA GLU A 96 2.95 14.53 -9.51
C GLU A 96 2.77 13.08 -9.89
N ASN A 97 1.88 12.41 -9.19
CA ASN A 97 1.36 11.09 -9.56
C ASN A 97 0.10 10.78 -8.73
N ALA A 98 -0.48 9.61 -8.98
CA ALA A 98 -1.56 9.07 -8.20
C ALA A 98 -1.40 7.54 -8.07
N PHE A 99 -2.15 6.94 -7.18
CA PHE A 99 -2.30 5.50 -7.09
C PHE A 99 -3.63 5.13 -6.45
N THR A 100 -4.20 4.04 -6.93
CA THR A 100 -5.39 3.40 -6.37
C THR A 100 -5.00 2.09 -5.70
N SER A 101 -5.55 1.84 -4.52
CA SER A 101 -5.43 0.59 -3.81
C SER A 101 -6.82 -0.04 -3.55
N THR A 102 -6.83 -1.14 -2.83
CA THR A 102 -8.08 -1.74 -2.37
C THR A 102 -8.86 -0.80 -1.43
N ASP A 103 -8.19 0.00 -0.62
CA ASP A 103 -8.77 0.75 0.49
C ASP A 103 -8.94 2.23 0.24
N TYR A 104 -8.18 2.80 -0.70
CA TYR A 104 -8.09 4.25 -0.94
C TYR A 104 -7.56 4.59 -2.33
N THR A 105 -7.74 5.86 -2.70
CA THR A 105 -7.06 6.50 -3.85
C THR A 105 -6.34 7.75 -3.37
N CYS A 106 -5.09 7.94 -3.79
CA CYS A 106 -4.27 9.08 -3.40
C CYS A 106 -3.73 9.82 -4.63
N TYR A 107 -3.76 11.14 -4.57
CA TYR A 107 -3.13 12.05 -5.53
C TYR A 107 -2.09 12.88 -4.79
N PHE A 108 -0.92 13.06 -5.38
CA PHE A 108 0.14 13.78 -4.70
C PHE A 108 0.99 14.65 -5.63
N GLN A 109 1.55 15.73 -5.06
CA GLN A 109 2.54 16.56 -5.69
C GLN A 109 3.74 16.75 -4.74
N GLN A 110 4.92 16.79 -5.33
CA GLN A 110 6.17 17.18 -4.67
C GLN A 110 6.68 18.45 -5.34
N LEU A 111 6.81 19.52 -4.58
CA LEU A 111 7.06 20.87 -5.09
C LEU A 111 8.06 21.62 -4.21
N GLU A 112 8.70 22.64 -4.76
CA GLU A 112 9.28 23.67 -3.93
C GLU A 112 8.14 24.37 -3.15
N LYS A 113 8.36 24.71 -1.88
CA LYS A 113 7.32 25.12 -0.93
C LYS A 113 6.48 26.33 -1.36
N SER A 114 7.05 27.27 -2.12
CA SER A 114 6.32 28.46 -2.59
C SER A 114 5.22 28.12 -3.59
N HIS A 115 5.26 26.92 -4.19
CA HIS A 115 4.27 26.41 -5.14
C HIS A 115 3.13 25.60 -4.50
N LEU A 116 3.11 25.42 -3.18
CA LEU A 116 1.98 24.77 -2.49
C LEU A 116 0.60 25.39 -2.83
N PRO A 117 0.45 26.72 -2.96
CA PRO A 117 -0.81 27.32 -3.38
C PRO A 117 -1.29 26.86 -4.78
N LEU A 118 -0.37 26.59 -5.70
CA LEU A 118 -0.70 26.03 -7.01
C LEU A 118 -1.27 24.61 -6.88
N SER A 119 -0.61 23.73 -6.10
CA SER A 119 -1.09 22.38 -5.83
C SER A 119 -2.52 22.41 -5.24
N PHE A 120 -2.75 23.21 -4.21
CA PHE A 120 -4.06 23.31 -3.57
C PHE A 120 -5.15 23.85 -4.51
N LYS A 121 -4.82 24.84 -5.33
CA LYS A 121 -5.75 25.37 -6.34
C LYS A 121 -6.17 24.29 -7.34
N LEU A 122 -5.20 23.53 -7.85
CA LEU A 122 -5.44 22.49 -8.85
C LEU A 122 -6.20 21.31 -8.25
N GLU A 123 -5.85 20.85 -7.04
CA GLU A 123 -6.52 19.77 -6.34
C GLU A 123 -7.97 20.12 -5.96
N ALA A 124 -8.20 21.32 -5.45
CA ALA A 124 -9.55 21.77 -5.11
C ALA A 124 -10.43 21.89 -6.36
N ASP A 125 -9.86 22.35 -7.49
CA ASP A 125 -10.59 22.44 -8.76
C ASP A 125 -10.98 21.04 -9.27
N ARG A 126 -10.06 20.07 -9.33
CA ARG A 126 -10.40 18.74 -9.82
C ARG A 126 -11.29 17.94 -8.86
N MET A 127 -11.24 18.21 -7.55
CA MET A 127 -12.18 17.63 -6.58
C MET A 127 -13.63 18.06 -6.84
N ALA A 128 -13.84 19.28 -7.36
CA ALA A 128 -15.17 19.87 -7.52
C ALA A 128 -15.68 19.94 -8.96
N ASN A 129 -14.79 20.06 -9.94
CA ASN A 129 -15.12 20.52 -11.29
C ASN A 129 -14.58 19.61 -12.40
N LEU A 130 -14.22 18.37 -12.08
CA LEU A 130 -13.72 17.42 -13.07
C LEU A 130 -14.70 17.28 -14.24
N GLN A 131 -14.17 17.25 -15.46
CA GLN A 131 -14.94 17.06 -16.69
C GLN A 131 -14.75 15.62 -17.19
N LEU A 132 -15.72 14.77 -16.92
CA LEU A 132 -15.74 13.39 -17.39
C LEU A 132 -16.51 13.32 -18.71
N THR A 133 -15.84 13.65 -19.83
CA THR A 133 -16.46 13.56 -21.15
C THR A 133 -16.40 12.15 -21.71
N ASP A 134 -17.40 11.77 -22.51
CA ASP A 134 -17.41 10.45 -23.17
C ASP A 134 -16.22 10.28 -24.11
N GLU A 135 -15.77 11.36 -24.74
CA GLU A 135 -14.62 11.34 -25.66
C GLU A 135 -13.31 10.99 -24.94
N GLU A 136 -13.02 11.66 -23.82
CA GLU A 136 -11.80 11.38 -23.04
C GLU A 136 -11.90 10.01 -22.36
N PHE A 137 -13.08 9.62 -21.88
CA PHE A 137 -13.30 8.29 -21.32
C PHE A 137 -13.04 7.18 -22.35
N ALA A 138 -13.55 7.32 -23.57
CA ALA A 138 -13.37 6.32 -24.64
C ALA A 138 -11.90 6.13 -25.06
N LYS A 139 -11.06 7.13 -24.84
CA LYS A 139 -9.60 7.04 -25.04
C LYS A 139 -8.95 6.33 -23.86
N GLU A 140 -9.30 6.77 -22.64
CA GLU A 140 -8.59 6.36 -21.44
C GLU A 140 -8.92 4.95 -20.99
N ILE A 141 -10.16 4.49 -21.19
CA ILE A 141 -10.51 3.10 -20.88
C ILE A 141 -9.66 2.10 -21.68
N LYS A 142 -9.27 2.43 -22.91
CA LYS A 142 -8.37 1.61 -23.72
C LYS A 142 -6.95 1.58 -23.13
N VAL A 143 -6.49 2.70 -22.58
CA VAL A 143 -5.19 2.76 -21.89
C VAL A 143 -5.20 1.85 -20.66
N VAL A 144 -6.26 1.91 -19.85
CA VAL A 144 -6.42 1.03 -18.67
C VAL A 144 -6.51 -0.44 -19.08
N MET A 145 -7.22 -0.77 -20.16
CA MET A 145 -7.26 -2.14 -20.68
C MET A 145 -5.89 -2.65 -21.13
N GLU A 146 -5.08 -1.80 -21.80
CA GLU A 146 -3.70 -2.15 -22.20
C GLU A 146 -2.80 -2.29 -20.94
N GLU A 147 -2.97 -1.43 -19.95
CA GLU A 147 -2.27 -1.54 -18.67
C GLU A 147 -2.61 -2.85 -17.97
N ARG A 148 -3.89 -3.26 -17.94
CA ARG A 148 -4.29 -4.55 -17.39
C ARG A 148 -3.61 -5.70 -18.13
N ARG A 149 -3.60 -5.70 -19.47
CA ARG A 149 -2.89 -6.71 -20.25
C ARG A 149 -1.43 -6.79 -19.82
N TRP A 150 -0.75 -5.66 -19.81
CA TRP A 150 0.68 -5.60 -19.48
C TRP A 150 0.99 -5.95 -18.01
N ARG A 151 0.15 -5.51 -17.05
CA ARG A 151 0.40 -5.74 -15.62
C ARG A 151 -0.05 -7.12 -15.15
N THR A 152 -1.11 -7.67 -15.73
CA THR A 152 -1.76 -8.89 -15.26
C THR A 152 -1.77 -9.99 -16.31
N ASP A 153 -2.35 -9.73 -17.50
CA ASP A 153 -2.65 -10.80 -18.44
C ASP A 153 -1.39 -11.38 -19.10
N ASP A 154 -0.34 -10.57 -19.26
CA ASP A 154 0.95 -10.98 -19.83
C ASP A 154 1.95 -11.46 -18.77
N LYS A 155 1.61 -11.40 -17.48
CA LYS A 155 2.48 -11.79 -16.38
C LYS A 155 1.95 -13.03 -15.66
N PRO A 156 2.61 -14.19 -15.80
CA PRO A 156 2.17 -15.44 -15.21
C PRO A 156 1.95 -15.36 -13.70
N GLN A 157 2.88 -14.73 -12.96
CA GLN A 157 2.76 -14.57 -11.51
C GLN A 157 1.59 -13.65 -11.12
N SER A 158 1.31 -12.59 -11.90
CA SER A 158 0.17 -11.71 -11.65
C SER A 158 -1.17 -12.44 -11.85
N LYS A 159 -1.24 -13.34 -12.84
CA LYS A 159 -2.41 -14.26 -13.00
C LYS A 159 -2.59 -15.16 -11.79
N VAL A 160 -1.51 -15.69 -11.24
CA VAL A 160 -1.56 -16.50 -10.02
C VAL A 160 -2.08 -15.66 -8.84
N ASN A 161 -1.58 -14.43 -8.69
CA ASN A 161 -2.04 -13.52 -7.63
C ASN A 161 -3.54 -13.21 -7.75
N GLU A 162 -4.04 -12.91 -8.96
CA GLU A 162 -5.45 -12.64 -9.19
C GLU A 162 -6.32 -13.90 -8.90
N ALA A 163 -5.90 -15.06 -9.38
CA ALA A 163 -6.58 -16.32 -9.09
C ALA A 163 -6.56 -16.68 -7.60
N PHE A 164 -5.45 -16.40 -6.92
CA PHE A 164 -5.33 -16.56 -5.47
C PHE A 164 -6.30 -15.65 -4.72
N GLN A 165 -6.37 -14.35 -5.07
CA GLN A 165 -7.30 -13.41 -4.43
C GLN A 165 -8.76 -13.87 -4.59
N GLY A 166 -9.14 -14.34 -5.78
CA GLY A 166 -10.46 -14.91 -6.04
C GLY A 166 -10.75 -16.22 -5.30
N ALA A 167 -9.72 -16.99 -4.97
CA ALA A 167 -9.85 -18.24 -4.21
C ALA A 167 -9.85 -18.01 -2.71
N VAL A 168 -8.99 -17.12 -2.21
CA VAL A 168 -8.85 -16.84 -0.77
C VAL A 168 -10.03 -16.06 -0.23
N TYR A 169 -10.56 -15.09 -0.99
CA TYR A 169 -11.74 -14.32 -0.61
C TYR A 169 -12.97 -14.76 -1.42
N ARG A 170 -13.94 -15.34 -0.73
CA ARG A 170 -15.18 -15.82 -1.34
C ARG A 170 -16.29 -14.77 -1.39
N ALA A 171 -16.41 -13.99 -0.32
CA ALA A 171 -17.44 -12.99 -0.16
C ALA A 171 -16.86 -11.58 0.02
N HIS A 172 -15.67 -11.47 0.57
CA HIS A 172 -15.07 -10.18 0.84
C HIS A 172 -14.61 -9.50 -0.47
N PRO A 173 -14.83 -8.19 -0.64
CA PRO A 173 -14.45 -7.44 -1.85
C PRO A 173 -12.95 -7.44 -2.19
N TYR A 174 -12.08 -7.82 -1.28
CA TYR A 174 -10.65 -8.00 -1.55
C TYR A 174 -10.36 -9.11 -2.59
N SER A 175 -11.36 -9.88 -2.98
CA SER A 175 -11.28 -10.80 -4.12
C SER A 175 -11.14 -10.08 -5.47
N ARG A 176 -11.46 -8.77 -5.57
CA ARG A 176 -11.49 -8.01 -6.81
C ARG A 176 -10.13 -7.38 -7.10
N PRO A 177 -9.63 -7.48 -8.34
CA PRO A 177 -8.40 -6.78 -8.73
C PRO A 177 -8.64 -5.26 -8.77
N VAL A 178 -7.70 -4.47 -8.26
CA VAL A 178 -7.77 -3.01 -8.28
C VAL A 178 -7.89 -2.46 -9.71
N ILE A 179 -7.20 -3.09 -10.66
CA ILE A 179 -7.26 -2.70 -12.08
C ILE A 179 -8.59 -3.07 -12.76
N GLY A 180 -9.42 -3.90 -12.11
CA GLY A 180 -10.68 -4.41 -12.64
C GLY A 180 -10.53 -5.66 -13.49
N PHE A 181 -11.62 -6.42 -13.65
CA PHE A 181 -11.69 -7.52 -14.62
C PHE A 181 -11.84 -6.98 -16.04
N MET A 182 -11.22 -7.62 -17.03
CA MET A 182 -11.27 -7.17 -18.41
C MET A 182 -12.71 -7.01 -18.93
N ASN A 183 -13.59 -7.97 -18.65
CA ASN A 183 -15.00 -7.90 -19.05
C ASN A 183 -15.71 -6.66 -18.48
N ASP A 184 -15.41 -6.29 -17.23
CA ASP A 184 -16.01 -5.09 -16.62
C ASP A 184 -15.48 -3.82 -17.30
N LEU A 185 -14.17 -3.76 -17.59
CA LEU A 185 -13.56 -2.64 -18.32
C LEU A 185 -14.11 -2.48 -19.74
N GLU A 186 -14.34 -3.59 -20.47
CA GLU A 186 -14.91 -3.59 -21.82
C GLU A 186 -16.35 -3.06 -21.85
N ASN A 187 -17.10 -3.22 -20.76
CA ASN A 187 -18.49 -2.80 -20.66
C ASN A 187 -18.70 -1.52 -19.82
N MET A 188 -17.62 -0.98 -19.22
CA MET A 188 -17.69 0.22 -18.40
C MET A 188 -18.00 1.46 -19.24
N THR A 189 -18.82 2.35 -18.68
CA THR A 189 -19.25 3.59 -19.35
C THR A 189 -18.70 4.82 -18.61
N ALA A 190 -18.71 5.96 -19.28
CA ALA A 190 -18.37 7.24 -18.67
C ALA A 190 -19.31 7.57 -17.49
N ASP A 191 -20.56 7.11 -17.52
CA ASP A 191 -21.52 7.33 -16.45
C ASP A 191 -21.15 6.55 -15.19
N ASP A 192 -20.54 5.37 -15.30
CA ASP A 192 -20.02 4.62 -14.15
C ASP A 192 -18.90 5.41 -13.44
N ALA A 193 -17.99 6.01 -14.20
CA ALA A 193 -16.94 6.88 -13.66
C ALA A 193 -17.53 8.17 -13.05
N ARG A 194 -18.55 8.77 -13.68
CA ARG A 194 -19.27 9.94 -13.14
C ARG A 194 -19.97 9.61 -11.83
N GLU A 195 -20.64 8.46 -11.76
CA GLU A 195 -21.28 7.97 -10.53
C GLU A 195 -20.24 7.80 -9.41
N TRP A 196 -19.10 7.16 -9.70
CA TRP A 196 -18.02 6.97 -8.75
C TRP A 196 -17.48 8.30 -8.22
N TYR A 197 -17.16 9.25 -9.11
CA TYR A 197 -16.72 10.59 -8.75
C TYR A 197 -17.75 11.33 -7.88
N ASN A 198 -19.03 11.27 -8.25
CA ASN A 198 -20.10 11.93 -7.51
C ASN A 198 -20.30 11.32 -6.12
N ASN A 199 -20.12 10.02 -5.98
CA ASN A 199 -20.31 9.32 -4.71
C ASN A 199 -19.14 9.53 -3.75
N TRP A 200 -17.90 9.57 -4.23
CA TRP A 200 -16.76 9.41 -3.34
C TRP A 200 -15.81 10.62 -3.28
N TYR A 201 -15.79 11.46 -4.31
CA TYR A 201 -14.85 12.60 -4.38
C TYR A 201 -15.50 13.85 -3.78
N ALA A 202 -15.29 14.03 -2.49
CA ALA A 202 -15.85 15.12 -1.70
C ALA A 202 -14.91 15.45 -0.52
N PRO A 203 -14.94 16.70 -0.03
CA PRO A 203 -14.09 17.11 1.09
C PRO A 203 -14.32 16.27 2.36
N ASN A 204 -15.55 15.88 2.64
CA ASN A 204 -15.89 15.04 3.81
C ASN A 204 -15.56 13.54 3.65
N ASN A 205 -15.01 13.13 2.51
CA ASN A 205 -14.44 11.79 2.28
C ASN A 205 -12.93 11.85 1.97
N ALA A 206 -12.31 13.01 2.20
CA ALA A 206 -10.91 13.24 1.89
C ALA A 206 -10.10 13.65 3.12
N THR A 207 -8.83 13.24 3.11
CA THR A 207 -7.80 13.72 4.04
C THR A 207 -6.69 14.37 3.23
N LEU A 208 -6.36 15.61 3.55
CA LEU A 208 -5.23 16.33 2.98
C LEU A 208 -4.04 16.18 3.93
N VAL A 209 -2.94 15.64 3.44
CA VAL A 209 -1.70 15.46 4.20
C VAL A 209 -0.63 16.33 3.57
N VAL A 210 0.02 17.17 4.35
CA VAL A 210 1.12 18.06 3.91
C VAL A 210 2.33 17.81 4.79
N VAL A 211 3.45 17.49 4.14
CA VAL A 211 4.73 17.28 4.83
C VAL A 211 5.80 18.12 4.15
N GLY A 212 6.54 18.92 4.90
CA GLY A 212 7.65 19.70 4.34
C GLY A 212 7.94 21.02 5.04
N ASP A 213 8.69 21.89 4.36
CA ASP A 213 9.12 23.19 4.87
C ASP A 213 7.98 24.21 4.84
N VAL A 214 7.03 24.01 5.72
CA VAL A 214 5.82 24.82 5.86
C VAL A 214 5.54 25.10 7.33
N LYS A 215 4.63 26.07 7.59
CA LYS A 215 4.04 26.28 8.90
C LYS A 215 2.59 25.82 8.87
N ALA A 216 2.22 25.00 9.83
CA ALA A 216 0.92 24.33 9.85
C ALA A 216 -0.26 25.30 9.82
N GLU A 217 -0.20 26.41 10.55
CA GLU A 217 -1.22 27.47 10.56
C GLU A 217 -1.36 28.18 9.18
N GLU A 218 -0.25 28.35 8.45
CA GLU A 218 -0.27 28.94 7.09
C GLU A 218 -0.90 27.96 6.11
N VAL A 219 -0.56 26.67 6.21
CA VAL A 219 -1.17 25.60 5.42
C VAL A 219 -2.68 25.50 5.69
N TYR A 220 -3.09 25.60 6.97
CA TYR A 220 -4.51 25.61 7.32
C TYR A 220 -5.28 26.77 6.68
N LYS A 221 -4.73 27.99 6.74
CA LYS A 221 -5.33 29.17 6.08
C LYS A 221 -5.45 28.95 4.56
N LEU A 222 -4.41 28.41 3.95
CA LEU A 222 -4.38 28.11 2.51
C LEU A 222 -5.41 27.02 2.16
N ALA A 223 -5.49 25.95 2.95
CA ALA A 223 -6.49 24.89 2.77
C ALA A 223 -7.93 25.45 2.89
N LYS A 224 -8.19 26.30 3.87
CA LYS A 224 -9.47 26.98 4.02
C LYS A 224 -9.82 27.86 2.82
N GLN A 225 -8.83 28.56 2.24
CA GLN A 225 -9.02 29.40 1.05
C GLN A 225 -9.44 28.58 -0.17
N HIS A 226 -8.79 27.44 -0.44
CA HIS A 226 -9.01 26.65 -1.65
C HIS A 226 -10.11 25.59 -1.48
N PHE A 227 -10.08 24.85 -0.39
CA PHE A 227 -11.00 23.73 -0.16
C PHE A 227 -12.23 24.11 0.68
N GLY A 228 -12.16 25.16 1.48
CA GLY A 228 -13.24 25.51 2.45
C GLY A 228 -14.60 25.81 1.83
N LYS A 229 -14.62 26.23 0.55
CA LYS A 229 -15.86 26.52 -0.20
C LYS A 229 -16.48 25.29 -0.86
N LEU A 230 -15.75 24.18 -0.92
CA LEU A 230 -16.26 22.94 -1.51
C LEU A 230 -17.37 22.36 -0.65
N LYS A 231 -18.44 21.91 -1.29
CA LYS A 231 -19.60 21.38 -0.57
C LYS A 231 -19.36 19.92 -0.18
N PRO A 232 -19.69 19.52 1.05
CA PRO A 232 -19.72 18.13 1.43
C PRO A 232 -20.82 17.39 0.65
N LYS A 233 -20.69 16.08 0.50
CA LYS A 233 -21.66 15.22 -0.16
C LYS A 233 -22.26 14.22 0.84
N VAL A 234 -23.46 13.72 0.54
CA VAL A 234 -23.99 12.55 1.21
C VAL A 234 -23.27 11.33 0.64
N LEU A 235 -22.45 10.69 1.48
CA LEU A 235 -21.67 9.54 1.06
C LEU A 235 -22.54 8.26 1.03
N PRO A 236 -22.29 7.33 0.10
CA PRO A 236 -22.94 6.03 0.13
C PRO A 236 -22.71 5.29 1.44
N VAL A 237 -23.74 4.62 1.94
CA VAL A 237 -23.66 3.80 3.14
C VAL A 237 -22.88 2.52 2.82
N ARG A 238 -21.72 2.35 3.45
CA ARG A 238 -20.93 1.12 3.35
C ARG A 238 -21.53 0.03 4.23
N LYS A 239 -21.91 -1.09 3.61
CA LYS A 239 -22.37 -2.27 4.34
C LYS A 239 -21.15 -3.14 4.63
N PRO A 240 -20.93 -3.56 5.89
CA PRO A 240 -19.84 -4.49 6.21
C PRO A 240 -19.97 -5.77 5.41
N GLN A 241 -18.85 -6.23 4.83
CA GLN A 241 -18.74 -7.51 4.16
C GLN A 241 -17.69 -8.33 4.93
N VAL A 242 -18.08 -9.48 5.43
CA VAL A 242 -17.22 -10.34 6.23
C VAL A 242 -16.97 -11.62 5.45
N GLU A 243 -15.71 -12.00 5.33
CA GLU A 243 -15.37 -13.30 4.73
C GLU A 243 -15.84 -14.42 5.65
N PRO A 244 -16.60 -15.39 5.15
CA PRO A 244 -16.96 -16.58 5.93
C PRO A 244 -15.71 -17.36 6.34
N GLN A 245 -15.77 -17.97 7.52
CA GLN A 245 -14.69 -18.85 7.98
C GLN A 245 -14.39 -19.94 6.94
N GLN A 246 -13.13 -20.10 6.61
CA GLN A 246 -12.68 -21.19 5.75
C GLN A 246 -12.68 -22.50 6.55
N ILE A 247 -13.30 -23.54 6.01
CA ILE A 247 -13.48 -24.85 6.65
C ILE A 247 -12.81 -26.00 5.89
N GLY A 248 -11.79 -25.70 5.10
CA GLY A 248 -11.02 -26.66 4.35
C GLY A 248 -10.05 -25.98 3.39
N ALA A 249 -8.93 -26.63 3.10
CA ALA A 249 -7.92 -26.09 2.20
C ALA A 249 -8.49 -25.85 0.79
N ARG A 250 -8.07 -24.74 0.15
CA ARG A 250 -8.44 -24.40 -1.22
C ARG A 250 -7.20 -24.45 -2.10
N ARG A 251 -7.36 -24.94 -3.34
CA ARG A 251 -6.27 -25.00 -4.32
C ARG A 251 -6.72 -24.53 -5.68
N VAL A 252 -5.87 -23.75 -6.34
CA VAL A 252 -6.07 -23.31 -7.72
C VAL A 252 -4.77 -23.48 -8.50
N VAL A 253 -4.89 -23.92 -9.76
CA VAL A 253 -3.76 -24.07 -10.68
C VAL A 253 -3.97 -23.13 -11.85
N VAL A 254 -2.99 -22.28 -12.12
CA VAL A 254 -2.98 -21.36 -13.25
C VAL A 254 -2.00 -21.87 -14.30
N LYS A 255 -2.48 -22.09 -15.53
CA LYS A 255 -1.65 -22.48 -16.65
C LYS A 255 -1.31 -21.23 -17.47
N ALA A 256 -0.03 -20.91 -17.60
CA ALA A 256 0.42 -19.77 -18.40
C ALA A 256 1.85 -19.98 -18.92
N PRO A 257 2.21 -19.37 -20.08
CA PRO A 257 3.57 -19.44 -20.60
C PRO A 257 4.57 -18.89 -19.59
N ALA A 258 5.47 -19.73 -19.11
CA ALA A 258 6.49 -19.35 -18.13
C ALA A 258 7.70 -20.29 -18.19
N LYS A 259 8.86 -19.80 -17.70
CA LYS A 259 10.08 -20.64 -17.61
C LYS A 259 10.08 -21.50 -16.36
N LEU A 260 9.58 -20.96 -15.25
CA LEU A 260 9.61 -21.61 -13.95
C LEU A 260 8.20 -21.64 -13.34
N PRO A 261 7.90 -22.64 -12.52
CA PRO A 261 6.69 -22.65 -11.71
C PRO A 261 6.76 -21.56 -10.63
N TYR A 262 5.62 -21.26 -10.04
CA TYR A 262 5.50 -20.33 -8.92
C TYR A 262 4.44 -20.85 -7.93
N LEU A 263 4.70 -20.63 -6.66
CA LEU A 263 3.82 -21.01 -5.56
C LEU A 263 3.43 -19.77 -4.77
N LEU A 264 2.14 -19.61 -4.50
CA LEU A 264 1.60 -18.65 -3.56
C LEU A 264 0.67 -19.36 -2.59
N MET A 265 0.93 -19.20 -1.31
CA MET A 265 0.15 -19.77 -0.20
C MET A 265 -0.36 -18.64 0.69
N GLY A 266 -1.49 -18.84 1.35
CA GLY A 266 -1.96 -17.86 2.31
C GLY A 266 -2.97 -18.41 3.30
N TYR A 267 -3.02 -17.74 4.45
CA TYR A 267 -3.90 -18.07 5.57
C TYR A 267 -4.67 -16.82 5.98
N HIS A 268 -5.96 -16.94 6.21
CA HIS A 268 -6.75 -15.85 6.78
C HIS A 268 -6.27 -15.51 8.19
N VAL A 269 -5.97 -14.24 8.40
CA VAL A 269 -5.52 -13.70 9.69
C VAL A 269 -6.22 -12.37 9.96
N PRO A 270 -6.34 -11.93 11.22
CA PRO A 270 -6.89 -10.61 11.53
C PRO A 270 -5.94 -9.51 11.04
N ALA A 271 -6.51 -8.39 10.60
CA ALA A 271 -5.83 -7.10 10.56
C ALA A 271 -6.10 -6.34 11.87
N LEU A 272 -5.36 -5.26 12.10
CA LEU A 272 -5.53 -4.40 13.26
C LEU A 272 -6.96 -3.83 13.31
N THR A 273 -7.61 -3.95 14.45
CA THR A 273 -8.97 -3.44 14.71
C THR A 273 -8.96 -2.41 15.83
N ASN A 274 -8.29 -2.71 16.91
CA ASN A 274 -8.10 -1.82 18.05
C ASN A 274 -6.60 -1.71 18.40
N PRO A 275 -5.94 -0.58 18.09
CA PRO A 275 -4.51 -0.40 18.36
C PRO A 275 -4.11 -0.54 19.83
N ASP A 276 -5.03 -0.29 20.77
CA ASP A 276 -4.73 -0.32 22.20
C ASP A 276 -4.70 -1.74 22.76
N THR A 277 -5.55 -2.62 22.25
CA THR A 277 -5.75 -3.97 22.81
C THR A 277 -5.24 -5.11 21.95
N ASP A 278 -5.19 -4.93 20.63
CA ASP A 278 -4.79 -6.00 19.72
C ASP A 278 -3.27 -6.20 19.78
N TRP A 279 -2.85 -7.40 20.08
CA TRP A 279 -1.44 -7.79 20.05
C TRP A 279 -1.13 -8.76 18.91
N GLU A 280 -2.11 -9.55 18.46
CA GLU A 280 -1.94 -10.59 17.45
C GLU A 280 -1.46 -10.04 16.09
N PRO A 281 -1.96 -8.91 15.57
CA PRO A 281 -1.44 -8.33 14.35
C PRO A 281 0.05 -7.98 14.41
N TYR A 282 0.53 -7.45 15.53
CA TYR A 282 1.95 -7.16 15.71
C TYR A 282 2.79 -8.45 15.80
N ALA A 283 2.26 -9.49 16.43
CA ALA A 283 2.92 -10.80 16.48
C ALA A 283 2.98 -11.47 15.10
N LEU A 284 1.94 -11.31 14.27
CA LEU A 284 1.92 -11.78 12.89
C LEU A 284 2.93 -11.05 12.01
N GLU A 285 3.11 -9.75 12.20
CA GLU A 285 4.13 -8.96 11.50
C GLU A 285 5.54 -9.42 11.86
N VAL A 286 5.80 -9.66 13.15
CA VAL A 286 7.08 -10.22 13.60
C VAL A 286 7.28 -11.63 13.06
N LEU A 287 6.24 -12.47 13.02
CA LEU A 287 6.30 -13.80 12.42
C LEU A 287 6.71 -13.76 10.95
N ALA A 288 6.13 -12.85 10.16
CA ALA A 288 6.53 -12.64 8.77
C ALA A 288 8.01 -12.23 8.67
N GLY A 289 8.47 -11.36 9.57
CA GLY A 289 9.87 -10.96 9.66
C GLY A 289 10.84 -12.08 10.02
N VAL A 290 10.47 -12.99 10.91
CA VAL A 290 11.27 -14.19 11.26
C VAL A 290 11.41 -15.11 10.04
N LEU A 291 10.33 -15.28 9.28
CA LEU A 291 10.35 -16.12 8.09
C LEU A 291 11.14 -15.46 6.94
N SER A 292 10.99 -14.14 6.69
CA SER A 292 11.47 -13.52 5.45
C SER A 292 12.02 -12.08 5.58
N GLY A 293 12.07 -11.49 6.76
CA GLY A 293 12.37 -10.04 6.94
C GLY A 293 13.81 -9.59 6.64
N ASN A 294 14.74 -10.51 6.44
CA ASN A 294 16.15 -10.19 6.17
C ASN A 294 16.92 -11.39 5.58
N PRO A 295 18.16 -11.20 5.08
CA PRO A 295 18.95 -12.30 4.50
C PRO A 295 19.26 -13.47 5.45
N ALA A 296 19.16 -13.28 6.77
CA ALA A 296 19.36 -14.33 7.78
C ALA A 296 18.03 -14.95 8.26
N ALA A 297 16.89 -14.56 7.66
CA ALA A 297 15.59 -15.12 7.94
C ALA A 297 15.46 -16.58 7.49
N ARG A 298 14.56 -17.34 8.15
CA ARG A 298 14.48 -18.80 8.00
C ARG A 298 14.30 -19.25 6.55
N LEU A 299 13.40 -18.64 5.78
CA LEU A 299 13.13 -19.06 4.40
C LEU A 299 14.36 -18.86 3.51
N ASN A 300 15.04 -17.71 3.63
CA ASN A 300 16.25 -17.46 2.86
C ASN A 300 17.37 -18.42 3.23
N GLN A 301 17.60 -18.68 4.51
CA GLN A 301 18.63 -19.59 4.95
C GLN A 301 18.32 -21.04 4.52
N ARG A 302 17.12 -21.55 4.83
CA ARG A 302 16.79 -22.97 4.67
C ARG A 302 16.49 -23.34 3.22
N LEU A 303 15.67 -22.50 2.51
CA LEU A 303 15.18 -22.87 1.19
C LEU A 303 16.08 -22.37 0.07
N VAL A 304 16.70 -21.19 0.24
CA VAL A 304 17.47 -20.56 -0.83
C VAL A 304 18.98 -20.92 -0.71
N ARG A 305 19.58 -20.74 0.46
CA ARG A 305 21.04 -20.91 0.63
C ARG A 305 21.46 -22.34 0.93
N GLU A 306 20.82 -23.00 1.89
CA GLU A 306 21.25 -24.33 2.36
C GLU A 306 20.75 -25.43 1.40
N SER A 307 19.43 -25.59 1.24
CA SER A 307 18.88 -26.65 0.40
C SER A 307 18.84 -26.34 -1.09
N LYS A 308 18.94 -25.02 -1.46
CA LYS A 308 18.80 -24.55 -2.85
C LYS A 308 17.52 -25.05 -3.52
N LEU A 309 16.48 -25.21 -2.73
CA LEU A 309 15.19 -25.71 -3.17
C LEU A 309 14.41 -24.64 -3.95
N ALA A 310 14.59 -23.37 -3.57
CA ALA A 310 13.96 -22.22 -4.20
C ALA A 310 15.00 -21.18 -4.63
N ILE A 311 14.69 -20.43 -5.69
CA ILE A 311 15.45 -19.25 -6.11
C ILE A 311 15.18 -18.10 -5.16
N ASP A 312 13.93 -17.95 -4.78
CA ASP A 312 13.42 -16.99 -3.80
C ASP A 312 12.31 -17.62 -2.98
N ALA A 313 12.17 -17.18 -1.75
CA ALA A 313 11.06 -17.52 -0.87
C ALA A 313 10.79 -16.36 0.07
N SER A 314 9.54 -15.96 0.21
CA SER A 314 9.15 -14.86 1.05
C SER A 314 7.92 -15.16 1.90
N ALA A 315 7.72 -14.34 2.94
CA ALA A 315 6.52 -14.30 3.75
C ALA A 315 6.13 -12.84 3.98
N GLY A 316 4.84 -12.54 3.96
CA GLY A 316 4.33 -11.21 4.13
C GLY A 316 2.99 -11.16 4.86
N TYR A 317 2.75 -10.06 5.54
CA TYR A 317 1.51 -9.78 6.23
C TYR A 317 1.26 -8.27 6.21
N ASP A 318 0.01 -7.88 5.95
CA ASP A 318 -0.41 -6.50 6.05
C ASP A 318 -1.25 -6.31 7.32
N LEU A 319 -0.68 -5.60 8.28
CA LEU A 319 -1.32 -5.26 9.54
C LEU A 319 -2.45 -4.23 9.35
N MET A 320 -2.33 -3.36 8.32
CA MET A 320 -3.18 -2.20 8.11
C MET A 320 -4.15 -2.40 6.94
N ALA A 321 -5.36 -2.85 7.23
CA ALA A 321 -6.40 -3.04 6.21
C ALA A 321 -7.74 -2.42 6.65
N ARG A 322 -8.38 -1.64 5.76
CA ARG A 322 -9.70 -1.04 6.03
C ARG A 322 -10.79 -2.10 6.19
N GLY A 323 -10.69 -3.20 5.45
CA GLY A 323 -11.59 -4.35 5.55
C GLY A 323 -11.44 -5.17 6.82
N ARG A 324 -10.48 -4.82 7.69
CA ARG A 324 -10.19 -5.52 8.96
C ARG A 324 -9.87 -7.00 8.82
N GLN A 325 -9.48 -7.42 7.63
CA GLN A 325 -9.07 -8.78 7.29
C GLN A 325 -7.77 -8.72 6.51
N SER A 326 -6.93 -9.71 6.70
CA SER A 326 -5.65 -9.82 6.03
C SER A 326 -5.31 -11.28 5.74
N ILE A 327 -4.29 -11.47 4.94
CA ILE A 327 -3.73 -12.78 4.60
C ILE A 327 -2.28 -12.79 5.07
N PHE A 328 -1.92 -13.84 5.79
CA PHE A 328 -0.52 -14.19 5.99
C PHE A 328 -0.08 -14.99 4.77
N ALA A 329 0.67 -14.37 3.88
CA ALA A 329 1.07 -14.94 2.60
C ALA A 329 2.49 -15.49 2.66
N LEU A 330 2.74 -16.58 1.92
CA LEU A 330 4.07 -17.10 1.61
C LEU A 330 4.13 -17.35 0.11
N ASP A 331 5.22 -16.99 -0.51
CA ASP A 331 5.44 -17.28 -1.91
C ASP A 331 6.87 -17.80 -2.15
N ALA A 332 7.03 -18.57 -3.22
CA ALA A 332 8.33 -19.07 -3.61
C ALA A 332 8.38 -19.44 -5.09
N THR A 333 9.57 -19.29 -5.66
CA THR A 333 9.91 -19.79 -7.00
C THR A 333 10.83 -21.00 -6.85
N PRO A 334 10.40 -22.21 -7.22
CA PRO A 334 11.27 -23.39 -7.19
C PRO A 334 12.53 -23.21 -8.05
N SER A 335 13.65 -23.74 -7.59
CA SER A 335 14.87 -23.84 -8.40
C SER A 335 14.67 -24.81 -9.57
N GLU A 336 15.51 -24.70 -10.60
CA GLU A 336 15.47 -25.60 -11.75
C GLU A 336 15.57 -27.07 -11.32
N GLY A 337 14.69 -27.89 -11.83
CA GLY A 337 14.58 -29.32 -11.47
C GLY A 337 13.91 -29.62 -10.14
N LYS A 338 13.42 -28.60 -9.41
CA LYS A 338 12.63 -28.74 -8.19
C LYS A 338 11.15 -28.57 -8.48
N THR A 339 10.31 -29.21 -7.67
CA THR A 339 8.86 -29.13 -7.86
C THR A 339 8.20 -28.12 -6.91
N VAL A 340 7.01 -27.66 -7.29
CA VAL A 340 6.16 -26.85 -6.40
C VAL A 340 5.84 -27.62 -5.11
N ALA A 341 5.60 -28.94 -5.20
CA ALA A 341 5.29 -29.77 -4.05
C ALA A 341 6.43 -29.83 -3.03
N ASP A 342 7.69 -29.92 -3.50
CA ASP A 342 8.85 -29.90 -2.62
C ASP A 342 8.96 -28.59 -1.86
N VAL A 343 8.76 -27.47 -2.57
CA VAL A 343 8.83 -26.13 -1.96
C VAL A 343 7.66 -25.88 -1.02
N GLU A 344 6.44 -26.30 -1.37
CA GLU A 344 5.27 -26.24 -0.49
C GLU A 344 5.51 -27.00 0.81
N ALA A 345 6.03 -28.24 0.71
CA ALA A 345 6.35 -29.06 1.88
C ALA A 345 7.39 -28.37 2.78
N ALA A 346 8.43 -27.78 2.19
CA ALA A 346 9.45 -27.06 2.94
C ALA A 346 8.93 -25.78 3.62
N LEU A 347 8.03 -25.02 2.98
CA LEU A 347 7.38 -23.88 3.60
C LEU A 347 6.50 -24.29 4.79
N ILE A 348 5.73 -25.35 4.63
CA ILE A 348 4.90 -25.92 5.70
C ILE A 348 5.79 -26.41 6.85
N GLU A 349 6.91 -27.08 6.57
CA GLU A 349 7.87 -27.51 7.58
C GLU A 349 8.39 -26.32 8.42
N GLN A 350 8.71 -25.18 7.80
CA GLN A 350 9.16 -23.99 8.56
C GLN A 350 8.05 -23.43 9.46
N ILE A 351 6.79 -23.51 9.02
CA ILE A 351 5.62 -23.13 9.85
C ILE A 351 5.47 -24.08 11.03
N GLU A 352 5.52 -25.41 10.78
CA GLU A 352 5.39 -26.40 11.84
C GLU A 352 6.54 -26.31 12.86
N ASN A 353 7.78 -26.08 12.40
CA ASN A 353 8.91 -25.83 13.29
C ASN A 353 8.68 -24.62 14.23
N ILE A 354 8.02 -23.56 13.75
CA ILE A 354 7.66 -22.42 14.61
C ILE A 354 6.55 -22.81 15.59
N LYS A 355 5.56 -23.60 15.16
CA LYS A 355 4.48 -24.07 16.05
C LYS A 355 5.00 -24.98 17.15
N GLU A 356 5.96 -25.86 16.84
CA GLU A 356 6.52 -26.81 17.79
C GLU A 356 7.56 -26.16 18.73
N SER A 357 8.55 -25.51 18.15
CA SER A 357 9.74 -25.04 18.85
C SER A 357 9.76 -23.53 19.14
N GLY A 358 8.82 -22.77 18.54
CA GLY A 358 8.79 -21.31 18.66
C GLY A 358 9.88 -20.60 17.85
N VAL A 359 10.20 -19.38 18.29
CA VAL A 359 11.28 -18.56 17.75
C VAL A 359 12.31 -18.28 18.83
N THR A 360 13.58 -18.14 18.46
CA THR A 360 14.63 -17.80 19.43
C THR A 360 14.60 -16.31 19.79
N ALA A 361 15.10 -15.96 20.97
CA ALA A 361 15.25 -14.57 21.39
C ALA A 361 16.11 -13.77 20.40
N GLU A 362 17.15 -14.38 19.85
CA GLU A 362 18.03 -13.74 18.86
C GLU A 362 17.29 -13.44 17.53
N GLU A 363 16.49 -14.37 17.02
CA GLU A 363 15.66 -14.15 15.83
C GLU A 363 14.68 -13.00 16.06
N LEU A 364 14.01 -13.02 17.22
CA LEU A 364 13.02 -12.01 17.60
C LEU A 364 13.66 -10.62 17.68
N GLU A 365 14.77 -10.46 18.40
CA GLU A 365 15.43 -9.16 18.55
C GLU A 365 15.99 -8.64 17.20
N ARG A 366 16.52 -9.52 16.37
CA ARG A 366 16.99 -9.15 15.03
C ARG A 366 15.84 -8.63 14.14
N VAL A 367 14.68 -9.28 14.19
CA VAL A 367 13.50 -8.84 13.43
C VAL A 367 12.99 -7.50 13.93
N LYS A 368 12.81 -7.35 15.26
CA LYS A 368 12.37 -6.10 15.85
C LYS A 368 13.30 -4.93 15.52
N ALA A 369 14.60 -5.15 15.63
CA ALA A 369 15.60 -4.15 15.26
C ALA A 369 15.49 -3.76 13.78
N GLY A 370 15.31 -4.75 12.89
CA GLY A 370 15.15 -4.52 11.44
C GLY A 370 13.90 -3.74 11.09
N VAL A 371 12.75 -4.09 11.65
CA VAL A 371 11.47 -3.39 11.41
C VAL A 371 11.53 -1.95 11.94
N ILE A 372 12.06 -1.76 13.15
CA ILE A 372 12.20 -0.42 13.73
C ILE A 372 13.18 0.43 12.91
N ALA A 373 14.31 -0.13 12.48
CA ALA A 373 15.25 0.58 11.63
C ALA A 373 14.63 0.96 10.27
N ALA A 374 13.87 0.05 9.66
CA ALA A 374 13.16 0.33 8.42
C ALA A 374 12.14 1.47 8.57
N ASP A 375 11.40 1.52 9.69
CA ASP A 375 10.49 2.62 10.00
C ASP A 375 11.23 3.95 10.15
N VAL A 376 12.36 3.96 10.88
CA VAL A 376 13.20 5.16 11.02
C VAL A 376 13.71 5.64 9.66
N TYR A 377 14.23 4.75 8.80
CA TYR A 377 14.68 5.13 7.45
C TYR A 377 13.56 5.66 6.56
N LYS A 378 12.34 5.12 6.67
CA LYS A 378 11.19 5.65 5.93
C LYS A 378 10.87 7.09 6.33
N ARG A 379 11.09 7.47 7.60
CA ARG A 379 10.87 8.84 8.09
C ARG A 379 11.86 9.87 7.52
N ASP A 380 12.95 9.46 6.88
CA ASP A 380 13.84 10.37 6.15
C ASP A 380 13.19 10.95 4.89
N SER A 381 12.21 10.29 4.32
CA SER A 381 11.47 10.75 3.16
C SER A 381 10.16 11.45 3.55
N MET A 382 10.02 12.73 3.22
CA MET A 382 8.77 13.50 3.41
C MET A 382 7.59 12.82 2.70
N PHE A 383 7.83 12.21 1.54
CA PHE A 383 6.81 11.47 0.83
C PHE A 383 6.31 10.26 1.64
N TYR A 384 7.21 9.48 2.20
CA TYR A 384 6.84 8.31 3.02
C TYR A 384 6.18 8.69 4.34
N GLN A 385 6.59 9.81 4.96
CA GLN A 385 5.91 10.34 6.13
C GLN A 385 4.44 10.63 5.82
N GLY A 386 4.19 11.33 4.70
CA GLY A 386 2.84 11.59 4.21
C GLY A 386 2.07 10.31 3.89
N MET A 387 2.73 9.32 3.27
CA MET A 387 2.15 8.01 2.96
C MET A 387 1.69 7.27 4.23
N GLN A 388 2.51 7.22 5.26
CA GLN A 388 2.16 6.56 6.53
C GLN A 388 0.94 7.23 7.19
N ILE A 389 0.96 8.56 7.30
CA ILE A 389 -0.14 9.34 7.86
C ILE A 389 -1.42 9.11 7.06
N GLY A 390 -1.35 9.30 5.74
CA GLY A 390 -2.51 9.23 4.86
C GLY A 390 -3.14 7.84 4.79
N THR A 391 -2.32 6.79 4.73
CA THR A 391 -2.80 5.40 4.77
C THR A 391 -3.58 5.13 6.05
N ILE A 392 -3.00 5.42 7.20
CA ILE A 392 -3.59 5.15 8.52
C ILE A 392 -4.91 5.88 8.69
N GLU A 393 -4.95 7.16 8.36
CA GLU A 393 -6.16 7.99 8.46
C GLU A 393 -7.26 7.48 7.52
N THR A 394 -6.90 7.11 6.31
CA THR A 394 -7.87 6.69 5.30
C THR A 394 -8.48 5.33 5.61
N ILE A 395 -7.72 4.41 6.22
CA ILE A 395 -8.28 3.13 6.69
C ILE A 395 -9.07 3.24 7.99
N GLY A 396 -9.09 4.42 8.62
CA GLY A 396 -9.97 4.76 9.75
C GLY A 396 -9.33 4.65 11.11
N PHE A 397 -8.01 4.76 11.18
CA PHE A 397 -7.27 4.99 12.43
C PHE A 397 -6.82 6.45 12.53
N SER A 398 -6.31 6.83 13.70
CA SER A 398 -5.59 8.08 13.88
C SER A 398 -4.11 7.89 13.58
N TRP A 399 -3.47 8.88 12.93
CA TRP A 399 -2.03 8.93 12.73
C TRP A 399 -1.21 8.73 14.02
N LYS A 400 -1.81 9.00 15.19
CA LYS A 400 -1.19 8.85 16.51
C LYS A 400 -0.70 7.43 16.80
N ILE A 401 -1.28 6.42 16.15
CA ILE A 401 -0.78 5.04 16.30
C ILE A 401 0.66 4.85 15.82
N LEU A 402 1.15 5.73 14.93
CA LEU A 402 2.56 5.72 14.49
C LEU A 402 3.55 6.00 15.62
N GLU A 403 3.13 6.74 16.65
CA GLU A 403 3.99 7.09 17.78
C GLU A 403 4.25 5.88 18.68
N ASP A 404 3.23 5.03 18.87
CA ASP A 404 3.32 3.84 19.74
C ASP A 404 3.68 2.55 18.99
N TYR A 405 3.62 2.53 17.67
CA TYR A 405 3.91 1.36 16.86
C TYR A 405 5.26 0.68 17.18
N PRO A 406 6.39 1.40 17.35
CA PRO A 406 7.65 0.77 17.73
C PRO A 406 7.59 0.09 19.10
N ASN A 407 6.82 0.63 20.07
CA ASN A 407 6.66 0.05 21.40
C ASN A 407 5.82 -1.24 21.34
N LYS A 408 4.74 -1.23 20.54
CA LYS A 408 3.92 -2.43 20.33
C LYS A 408 4.74 -3.57 19.73
N LEU A 409 5.61 -3.29 18.75
CA LEU A 409 6.54 -4.29 18.21
C LEU A 409 7.55 -4.79 19.24
N ARG A 410 8.15 -3.89 20.03
CA ARG A 410 9.09 -4.29 21.08
C ARG A 410 8.45 -5.18 22.12
N ALA A 411 7.17 -4.99 22.42
CA ALA A 411 6.43 -5.77 23.39
C ALA A 411 6.09 -7.20 22.94
N VAL A 412 6.21 -7.53 21.66
CA VAL A 412 5.94 -8.88 21.14
C VAL A 412 6.92 -9.89 21.77
N THR A 413 6.40 -11.02 22.27
CA THR A 413 7.19 -12.09 22.87
C THR A 413 7.33 -13.31 21.94
N PRO A 414 8.32 -14.20 22.16
CA PRO A 414 8.44 -15.45 21.40
C PRO A 414 7.18 -16.31 21.50
N GLU A 415 6.55 -16.38 22.67
CA GLU A 415 5.34 -17.15 22.93
C GLU A 415 4.15 -16.60 22.13
N GLN A 416 4.05 -15.28 21.98
CA GLN A 416 3.03 -14.65 21.17
C GLN A 416 3.22 -14.98 19.68
N VAL A 417 4.45 -14.97 19.17
CA VAL A 417 4.74 -15.37 17.77
C VAL A 417 4.35 -16.84 17.53
N GLN A 418 4.71 -17.73 18.47
CA GLN A 418 4.30 -19.14 18.41
C GLN A 418 2.77 -19.29 18.50
N ALA A 419 2.12 -18.54 19.37
CA ALA A 419 0.67 -18.60 19.57
C ALA A 419 -0.12 -18.22 18.32
N VAL A 420 0.28 -17.15 17.61
CA VAL A 420 -0.40 -16.76 16.35
C VAL A 420 -0.15 -17.77 15.24
N ALA A 421 1.04 -18.37 15.16
CA ALA A 421 1.31 -19.45 14.21
C ALA A 421 0.40 -20.65 14.47
N LYS A 422 0.27 -21.10 15.73
CA LYS A 422 -0.64 -22.20 16.13
C LYS A 422 -2.10 -21.88 15.86
N LYS A 423 -2.54 -20.64 16.09
CA LYS A 423 -3.93 -20.23 15.99
C LYS A 423 -4.41 -20.07 14.55
N TYR A 424 -3.58 -19.52 13.68
CA TYR A 424 -4.02 -19.07 12.35
C TYR A 424 -3.47 -19.88 11.18
N LEU A 425 -2.24 -20.40 11.27
CA LEU A 425 -1.61 -21.10 10.15
C LEU A 425 -2.03 -22.58 10.12
N LEU A 426 -3.33 -22.83 10.04
CA LEU A 426 -3.94 -24.14 10.08
C LEU A 426 -4.16 -24.69 8.67
N LYS A 427 -4.06 -26.02 8.50
CA LYS A 427 -4.28 -26.68 7.21
C LYS A 427 -5.64 -26.32 6.58
N ASP A 428 -6.70 -26.28 7.40
CA ASP A 428 -8.05 -25.97 6.91
C ASP A 428 -8.24 -24.49 6.54
N ASN A 429 -7.33 -23.61 6.97
CA ASN A 429 -7.32 -22.18 6.65
C ASN A 429 -6.37 -21.84 5.48
N LEU A 430 -5.76 -22.86 4.86
CA LEU A 430 -4.78 -22.69 3.79
C LEU A 430 -5.45 -22.55 2.42
N THR A 431 -5.06 -21.53 1.67
CA THR A 431 -5.30 -21.40 0.23
C THR A 431 -3.98 -21.46 -0.51
N VAL A 432 -3.92 -22.24 -1.59
CA VAL A 432 -2.72 -22.42 -2.43
C VAL A 432 -3.05 -22.09 -3.88
N ALA A 433 -2.24 -21.26 -4.50
CA ALA A 433 -2.27 -21.01 -5.95
C ALA A 433 -0.90 -21.38 -6.54
N THR A 434 -0.91 -22.09 -7.65
CA THR A 434 0.31 -22.54 -8.31
C THR A 434 0.32 -22.16 -9.78
N LEU A 435 1.49 -21.81 -10.29
CA LEU A 435 1.73 -21.67 -11.72
C LEU A 435 2.20 -23.01 -12.28
N ASP A 436 1.45 -23.56 -13.22
CA ASP A 436 1.86 -24.65 -14.09
C ASP A 436 2.43 -24.06 -15.39
N PRO A 437 3.77 -24.05 -15.56
CA PRO A 437 4.41 -23.42 -16.71
C PRO A 437 4.03 -24.11 -18.02
N GLN A 438 3.53 -23.33 -18.95
CA GLN A 438 3.29 -23.76 -20.32
C GLN A 438 4.42 -23.30 -21.25
N PRO A 439 4.63 -23.96 -22.39
CA PRO A 439 5.64 -23.55 -23.37
C PRO A 439 5.49 -22.10 -23.78
N ILE A 440 6.60 -21.37 -23.87
CA ILE A 440 6.65 -20.01 -24.37
C ILE A 440 6.76 -20.09 -25.89
N ASP A 441 5.87 -19.41 -26.61
CA ASP A 441 5.97 -19.26 -28.07
C ASP A 441 7.23 -18.46 -28.40
N PRO A 442 8.23 -19.04 -29.09
CA PRO A 442 9.45 -18.34 -29.44
C PRO A 442 9.24 -17.18 -30.42
N ASN A 443 8.08 -17.14 -31.12
CA ASN A 443 7.70 -16.09 -32.05
C ASN A 443 6.79 -15.01 -31.44
N ALA A 444 6.42 -15.14 -30.16
CA ALA A 444 5.65 -14.11 -29.47
C ALA A 444 6.40 -12.79 -29.46
N LYS A 445 5.85 -11.76 -30.08
CA LYS A 445 6.45 -10.42 -30.07
C LYS A 445 6.37 -9.88 -28.64
N PRO A 446 7.47 -9.32 -28.09
CA PRO A 446 7.40 -8.57 -26.83
C PRO A 446 6.38 -7.44 -26.97
N GLN A 447 5.36 -7.44 -26.17
CA GLN A 447 4.43 -6.31 -26.14
C GLN A 447 5.15 -5.09 -25.54
N GLY A 448 5.09 -3.95 -26.23
CA GLY A 448 5.71 -2.72 -25.81
C GLY A 448 5.14 -2.25 -24.46
N LYS A 449 5.98 -1.64 -23.63
CA LYS A 449 5.51 -1.02 -22.39
C LYS A 449 4.47 0.05 -22.73
N PRO A 450 3.28 0.05 -22.14
CA PRO A 450 2.35 1.17 -22.31
C PRO A 450 3.02 2.44 -21.78
N HIS A 451 2.82 3.56 -22.45
CA HIS A 451 3.18 4.87 -21.92
C HIS A 451 2.26 5.14 -20.72
N VAL A 452 2.72 4.81 -19.52
CA VAL A 452 2.07 5.21 -18.26
C VAL A 452 2.48 6.66 -18.01
N HIS A 453 1.50 7.53 -17.80
CA HIS A 453 1.68 8.95 -17.51
C HIS A 453 2.34 9.22 -16.18
#